data_1c9589b7b997e322fa94c9517e24a500
#
_entry.id   1c9589b7b997e322fa94c9517e24a500
#
_cell.length_a   1.000
_cell.length_b   1.000
_cell.length_c   1.000
_cell.angle_alpha   90.00
_cell.angle_beta   90.00
_cell.angle_gamma   90.00
#
_symmetry.space_group_name_H-M   'P 1'
#
loop_
_entity.id
_entity.type
_entity.pdbx_description
1 polymer ?
#
loop_
_entity_poly.entity_id
_entity_poly.type
_entity_poly.pdbx_seq_one_letter_code
_entity_poly.pdbx_strand_id
1 'polypeptide(L)'
;MEVINPQRISCSQQNRGRTGGQEIYVCRKEKEPQMVSAPTFDRLYEGLVKGEEKLALIGLGYVGMPIAVEFAKHVKVVGFNHNEKRIQQYKNGIDPTHEVGDKAIQATTVDFTSDEKRLAECKFLIVAVPTPIKEDKTPDLEPVENASRIVGRNIVPGSIVVYESTVYPGVTEDICITIIEKESGLKCGVDWKIGYSPERINPGDKVHRLTTIKKIVSGMDAETLDCVAKVYELVVGAGVHRASSIKVAEAAKVIENSQRDINIAFMNELSIIFHKMGIDTKEVLEAAGTKWNFLPFFPGLVGGHCIGVDPYYLTYKADMLGYHSQVILSGRRINDSMGKYVAENCVKNLIASDKPVRGAKVAVLGFTFKENCPDTRNSKVWDIIKELKEYGINPIISDPVADVPEAKRIYGIVFEDMNAITDMDAVILAVAHDEFKRLDKADLDKLFGSGKKVLLDVKGILNPQNYTDYSFWRL
;
A
#
# COMPACT_ATOMS: atom_id res chain seq x y z
N MET A 1 -1.10 -26.70 49.20
CA MET A 1 -1.27 -28.17 49.12
C MET A 1 -0.64 -28.59 47.81
N GLU A 2 0.59 -29.07 47.92
CA GLU A 2 1.38 -29.62 46.80
C GLU A 2 0.83 -30.99 46.44
N VAL A 3 0.55 -31.23 45.17
CA VAL A 3 0.24 -32.56 44.64
C VAL A 3 1.47 -33.04 43.86
N ILE A 4 2.22 -33.93 44.47
CA ILE A 4 3.35 -34.61 43.85
C ILE A 4 2.80 -35.67 42.88
N ASN A 5 3.22 -35.61 41.61
CA ASN A 5 2.89 -36.62 40.60
C ASN A 5 4.04 -37.60 40.44
N PRO A 6 3.84 -38.90 40.58
CA PRO A 6 4.93 -39.87 40.51
C PRO A 6 5.33 -40.16 39.05
N GLN A 7 6.64 -40.10 38.81
CA GLN A 7 7.30 -40.44 37.54
C GLN A 7 7.03 -41.92 37.16
N ARG A 8 6.55 -42.16 35.94
CA ARG A 8 6.56 -43.49 35.32
C ARG A 8 7.94 -43.76 34.72
N ILE A 9 8.63 -44.72 35.27
CA ILE A 9 9.84 -45.28 34.68
C ILE A 9 9.41 -46.35 33.68
N SER A 10 9.65 -46.14 32.37
CA SER A 10 9.50 -47.18 31.34
C SER A 10 10.88 -47.80 31.04
N CYS A 11 11.03 -49.06 31.38
CA CYS A 11 12.22 -49.83 31.05
C CYS A 11 11.96 -50.61 29.76
N SER A 12 12.63 -50.26 28.63
CA SER A 12 12.57 -51.05 27.39
C SER A 12 13.70 -52.08 27.37
N GLN A 13 13.30 -53.35 27.28
CA GLN A 13 14.21 -54.51 27.13
C GLN A 13 14.84 -54.49 25.73
N GLN A 14 16.17 -54.61 25.68
CA GLN A 14 16.89 -55.38 24.66
C GLN A 14 18.42 -55.31 24.90
N ASN A 15 18.96 -56.39 25.43
CA ASN A 15 20.10 -57.17 24.93
C ASN A 15 20.50 -58.18 25.99
N ARG A 16 20.26 -59.49 25.72
CA ARG A 16 20.69 -60.58 26.55
C ARG A 16 22.08 -61.06 26.12
N GLY A 17 23.08 -60.85 26.94
CA GLY A 17 24.36 -61.57 26.88
C GLY A 17 24.52 -62.46 28.10
N ARG A 18 24.59 -63.75 27.91
CA ARG A 18 24.86 -64.71 28.99
C ARG A 18 26.37 -64.99 29.16
N THR A 19 26.90 -64.69 30.33
CA THR A 19 28.03 -65.40 30.88
C THR A 19 27.95 -65.30 32.42
N GLY A 20 27.80 -66.46 33.12
CA GLY A 20 28.08 -66.63 34.56
C GLY A 20 27.19 -65.87 35.54
N GLY A 21 26.03 -66.40 35.84
CA GLY A 21 25.39 -66.43 37.17
C GLY A 21 25.10 -65.17 37.95
N GLN A 22 25.29 -63.93 37.43
CA GLN A 22 24.80 -62.70 38.07
C GLN A 22 24.40 -61.71 36.99
N GLU A 23 23.15 -61.22 37.05
CA GLU A 23 22.67 -60.11 36.16
C GLU A 23 23.20 -58.80 36.71
N ILE A 24 24.08 -58.16 35.93
CA ILE A 24 24.52 -56.77 36.21
C ILE A 24 23.71 -55.86 35.33
N TYR A 25 22.84 -55.05 35.92
CA TYR A 25 22.15 -53.97 35.23
C TYR A 25 23.07 -52.76 35.13
N VAL A 26 23.57 -52.46 33.92
CA VAL A 26 24.29 -51.23 33.64
C VAL A 26 23.27 -50.19 33.23
N CYS A 27 22.84 -49.37 34.16
CA CYS A 27 22.11 -48.14 33.82
C CYS A 27 23.03 -47.16 33.07
N ARG A 28 22.88 -47.05 31.76
CA ARG A 28 23.43 -45.88 31.08
C ARG A 28 22.65 -44.64 31.54
N LYS A 29 23.31 -43.69 32.16
CA LYS A 29 22.78 -42.33 32.33
C LYS A 29 22.52 -41.79 30.94
N GLU A 30 21.27 -41.72 30.55
CA GLU A 30 20.86 -40.84 29.43
C GLU A 30 21.30 -39.45 29.82
N LYS A 31 21.98 -38.75 28.90
CA LYS A 31 22.28 -37.32 29.07
C LYS A 31 20.94 -36.62 29.25
N GLU A 32 20.76 -35.95 30.38
CA GLU A 32 19.65 -35.06 30.59
C GLU A 32 19.56 -34.15 29.35
N PRO A 33 18.36 -33.96 28.76
CA PRO A 33 18.20 -32.98 27.71
C PRO A 33 18.67 -31.63 28.29
N GLN A 34 19.65 -31.02 27.64
CA GLN A 34 20.04 -29.67 27.99
C GLN A 34 18.76 -28.84 27.88
N MET A 35 18.30 -28.31 29.02
CA MET A 35 17.24 -27.31 29.01
C MET A 35 17.76 -26.13 28.21
N VAL A 36 17.32 -26.02 26.97
CA VAL A 36 17.48 -24.80 26.18
C VAL A 36 16.67 -23.76 26.95
N SER A 37 17.35 -22.78 27.52
CA SER A 37 16.68 -21.67 28.21
C SER A 37 15.63 -21.08 27.24
N ALA A 38 14.42 -20.81 27.75
CA ALA A 38 13.39 -20.17 26.96
C ALA A 38 13.97 -18.92 26.27
N PRO A 39 13.65 -18.69 24.99
CA PRO A 39 14.17 -17.54 24.28
C PRO A 39 13.78 -16.26 25.02
N THR A 40 14.77 -15.41 25.31
CA THR A 40 14.55 -14.12 25.98
C THR A 40 14.39 -13.03 24.94
N PHE A 41 13.21 -12.44 24.87
CA PHE A 41 12.89 -11.33 23.95
C PHE A 41 13.32 -9.98 24.51
N ASP A 42 13.54 -9.89 25.82
CA ASP A 42 13.91 -8.66 26.56
C ASP A 42 15.18 -7.96 26.05
N ARG A 43 16.12 -8.74 25.49
CA ARG A 43 17.41 -8.23 25.03
C ARG A 43 17.49 -8.00 23.52
N LEU A 44 16.44 -8.30 22.77
CA LEU A 44 16.48 -8.20 21.30
C LEU A 44 16.75 -6.77 20.84
N TYR A 45 16.06 -5.77 21.42
CA TYR A 45 16.31 -4.37 21.13
C TYR A 45 17.77 -3.96 21.38
N GLU A 46 18.31 -4.35 22.54
CA GLU A 46 19.71 -4.04 22.89
C GLU A 46 20.70 -4.73 21.93
N GLY A 47 20.43 -5.97 21.56
CA GLY A 47 21.23 -6.73 20.60
C GLY A 47 21.23 -6.07 19.22
N LEU A 48 20.09 -5.55 18.75
CA LEU A 48 19.99 -4.78 17.50
C LEU A 48 20.84 -3.51 17.56
N VAL A 49 20.72 -2.71 18.61
CA VAL A 49 21.45 -1.45 18.77
C VAL A 49 22.96 -1.68 18.89
N LYS A 50 23.39 -2.74 19.58
CA LYS A 50 24.81 -3.12 19.67
C LYS A 50 25.35 -3.77 18.39
N GLY A 51 24.49 -4.12 17.45
CA GLY A 51 24.86 -4.86 16.24
C GLY A 51 25.22 -6.33 16.48
N GLU A 52 24.79 -6.91 17.59
CA GLU A 52 24.88 -8.35 17.91
C GLU A 52 23.80 -9.12 17.18
N GLU A 53 22.62 -8.52 17.01
CA GLU A 53 21.49 -9.05 16.24
C GLU A 53 21.25 -8.21 14.98
N LYS A 54 20.51 -8.78 14.01
CA LYS A 54 20.17 -8.12 12.74
C LYS A 54 18.66 -7.98 12.57
N LEU A 55 18.28 -6.93 11.84
CA LEU A 55 16.93 -6.72 11.36
C LEU A 55 16.82 -7.18 9.91
N ALA A 56 15.76 -7.92 9.57
CA ALA A 56 15.42 -8.24 8.19
C ALA A 56 14.27 -7.38 7.71
N LEU A 57 14.34 -6.88 6.47
CA LEU A 57 13.21 -6.29 5.77
C LEU A 57 12.85 -7.13 4.56
N ILE A 58 11.63 -7.66 4.54
CA ILE A 58 11.11 -8.58 3.54
C ILE A 58 10.13 -7.82 2.64
N GLY A 59 10.51 -7.66 1.38
CA GLY A 59 9.76 -6.85 0.42
C GLY A 59 10.36 -5.43 0.27
N LEU A 60 11.28 -5.26 -0.67
CA LEU A 60 11.93 -3.98 -0.97
C LEU A 60 11.19 -3.26 -2.10
N GLY A 61 9.99 -2.78 -1.79
CA GLY A 61 9.15 -1.96 -2.66
C GLY A 61 9.04 -0.53 -2.15
N TYR A 62 7.96 0.16 -2.52
CA TYR A 62 7.64 1.54 -2.13
C TYR A 62 7.62 1.77 -0.61
N VAL A 63 7.22 0.76 0.15
CA VAL A 63 7.17 0.80 1.61
C VAL A 63 8.48 0.32 2.22
N GLY A 64 8.92 -0.87 1.82
CA GLY A 64 10.04 -1.53 2.49
C GLY A 64 11.39 -0.88 2.24
N MET A 65 11.63 -0.28 1.06
CA MET A 65 12.92 0.34 0.78
C MET A 65 13.19 1.57 1.65
N PRO A 66 12.28 2.56 1.77
CA PRO A 66 12.47 3.68 2.70
C PRO A 66 12.70 3.23 4.14
N ILE A 67 11.96 2.21 4.60
CA ILE A 67 12.10 1.66 5.95
C ILE A 67 13.49 1.01 6.13
N ALA A 68 13.94 0.20 5.15
CA ALA A 68 15.24 -0.46 5.21
C ALA A 68 16.40 0.54 5.28
N VAL A 69 16.37 1.56 4.42
CA VAL A 69 17.40 2.62 4.37
C VAL A 69 17.43 3.41 5.67
N GLU A 70 16.27 3.71 6.25
CA GLU A 70 16.22 4.45 7.51
C GLU A 70 16.74 3.62 8.68
N PHE A 71 16.30 2.36 8.83
CA PHE A 71 16.83 1.46 9.86
C PHE A 71 18.32 1.20 9.73
N ALA A 72 18.85 1.15 8.50
CA ALA A 72 20.28 0.91 8.26
C ALA A 72 21.20 2.01 8.80
N LYS A 73 20.65 3.18 9.18
CA LYS A 73 21.40 4.24 9.88
C LYS A 73 21.63 3.91 11.35
N HIS A 74 20.87 2.98 11.93
CA HIS A 74 20.85 2.70 13.36
C HIS A 74 21.23 1.26 13.70
N VAL A 75 20.87 0.30 12.85
CA VAL A 75 21.06 -1.15 13.09
C VAL A 75 21.54 -1.85 11.81
N LYS A 76 22.04 -3.09 11.95
CA LYS A 76 22.38 -3.92 10.79
C LYS A 76 21.10 -4.43 10.11
N VAL A 77 20.93 -4.16 8.81
CA VAL A 77 19.74 -4.52 8.06
C VAL A 77 20.08 -5.48 6.92
N VAL A 78 19.35 -6.58 6.84
CA VAL A 78 19.30 -7.47 5.68
C VAL A 78 18.05 -7.16 4.89
N GLY A 79 18.20 -6.66 3.67
CA GLY A 79 17.09 -6.33 2.77
C GLY A 79 16.83 -7.49 1.79
N PHE A 80 15.71 -8.19 1.97
CA PHE A 80 15.35 -9.33 1.13
C PHE A 80 14.26 -8.98 0.11
N ASN A 81 14.49 -9.40 -1.14
CA ASN A 81 13.46 -9.41 -2.18
C ASN A 81 13.67 -10.62 -3.10
N HIS A 82 12.59 -11.37 -3.39
CA HIS A 82 12.66 -12.55 -4.27
C HIS A 82 13.03 -12.23 -5.72
N ASN A 83 12.90 -10.97 -6.16
CA ASN A 83 13.26 -10.53 -7.50
C ASN A 83 14.76 -10.21 -7.58
N GLU A 84 15.54 -11.15 -8.11
CA GLU A 84 16.98 -11.03 -8.24
C GLU A 84 17.41 -9.81 -9.10
N LYS A 85 16.67 -9.50 -10.17
CA LYS A 85 16.97 -8.32 -11.02
C LYS A 85 16.89 -7.03 -10.21
N ARG A 86 15.89 -6.91 -9.33
CA ARG A 86 15.73 -5.76 -8.44
C ARG A 86 16.85 -5.69 -7.41
N ILE A 87 17.25 -6.82 -6.84
CA ILE A 87 18.40 -6.89 -5.92
C ILE A 87 19.68 -6.44 -6.62
N GLN A 88 19.91 -6.85 -7.88
CA GLN A 88 21.06 -6.37 -8.64
C GLN A 88 21.02 -4.87 -8.91
N GLN A 89 19.86 -4.28 -9.19
CA GLN A 89 19.74 -2.84 -9.34
C GLN A 89 20.14 -2.12 -8.05
N TYR A 90 19.65 -2.55 -6.89
CA TYR A 90 20.04 -1.98 -5.59
C TYR A 90 21.53 -2.13 -5.31
N LYS A 91 22.13 -3.30 -5.57
CA LYS A 91 23.58 -3.53 -5.43
C LYS A 91 24.42 -2.63 -6.35
N ASN A 92 23.86 -2.25 -7.50
CA ASN A 92 24.47 -1.32 -8.43
C ASN A 92 24.19 0.16 -8.08
N GLY A 93 23.55 0.44 -6.95
CA GLY A 93 23.26 1.81 -6.50
C GLY A 93 22.10 2.48 -7.23
N ILE A 94 21.20 1.70 -7.85
CA ILE A 94 20.04 2.19 -8.59
C ILE A 94 18.78 1.92 -7.77
N ASP A 95 17.93 2.93 -7.64
CA ASP A 95 16.60 2.81 -7.02
C ASP A 95 15.50 2.65 -8.07
N PRO A 96 15.06 1.42 -8.38
CA PRO A 96 13.98 1.21 -9.35
C PRO A 96 12.59 1.66 -8.84
N THR A 97 12.48 2.05 -7.58
CA THR A 97 11.21 2.54 -7.00
C THR A 97 11.10 4.06 -7.03
N HIS A 98 12.21 4.77 -7.19
CA HIS A 98 12.34 6.23 -7.14
C HIS A 98 11.87 6.86 -5.81
N GLU A 99 11.74 6.07 -4.73
CA GLU A 99 11.26 6.54 -3.42
C GLU A 99 12.36 7.18 -2.58
N VAL A 100 13.54 6.58 -2.57
CA VAL A 100 14.68 7.08 -1.80
C VAL A 100 15.73 7.74 -2.68
N GLY A 101 15.78 7.37 -3.95
CA GLY A 101 16.72 7.84 -4.96
C GLY A 101 18.08 7.15 -4.92
N ASP A 102 18.77 7.13 -6.05
CA ASP A 102 20.04 6.42 -6.25
C ASP A 102 21.09 6.80 -5.22
N LYS A 103 21.20 8.08 -4.87
CA LYS A 103 22.16 8.55 -3.88
C LYS A 103 21.98 7.90 -2.50
N ALA A 104 20.74 7.69 -2.09
CA ALA A 104 20.45 7.03 -0.81
C ALA A 104 20.78 5.54 -0.87
N ILE A 105 20.50 4.89 -2.02
CA ILE A 105 20.89 3.48 -2.23
C ILE A 105 22.42 3.31 -2.24
N GLN A 106 23.15 4.21 -2.84
CA GLN A 106 24.62 4.17 -2.86
C GLN A 106 25.25 4.42 -1.48
N ALA A 107 24.57 5.19 -0.62
CA ALA A 107 25.05 5.54 0.70
C ALA A 107 24.61 4.57 1.81
N THR A 108 23.61 3.72 1.56
CA THR A 108 23.05 2.83 2.60
C THR A 108 23.97 1.65 2.90
N THR A 109 23.89 1.16 4.13
CA THR A 109 24.55 -0.07 4.60
C THR A 109 23.64 -1.30 4.57
N VAL A 110 22.48 -1.23 3.92
CA VAL A 110 21.57 -2.37 3.76
C VAL A 110 22.27 -3.49 2.97
N ASP A 111 22.28 -4.68 3.53
CA ASP A 111 22.81 -5.88 2.88
C ASP A 111 21.70 -6.53 2.02
N PHE A 112 21.71 -6.23 0.73
CA PHE A 112 20.69 -6.66 -0.21
C PHE A 112 20.87 -8.11 -0.65
N THR A 113 19.81 -8.93 -0.56
CA THR A 113 19.85 -10.34 -0.93
C THR A 113 18.55 -10.84 -1.55
N SER A 114 18.65 -11.82 -2.45
CA SER A 114 17.56 -12.66 -2.92
C SER A 114 17.56 -14.07 -2.32
N ASP A 115 18.57 -14.39 -1.49
CA ASP A 115 18.66 -15.65 -0.78
C ASP A 115 17.86 -15.59 0.54
N GLU A 116 16.73 -16.31 0.59
CA GLU A 116 15.86 -16.35 1.77
C GLU A 116 16.54 -16.96 3.01
N LYS A 117 17.56 -17.81 2.83
CA LYS A 117 18.27 -18.45 3.96
C LYS A 117 18.99 -17.43 4.85
N ARG A 118 19.31 -16.26 4.30
CA ARG A 118 19.92 -15.18 5.05
C ARG A 118 19.00 -14.54 6.10
N LEU A 119 17.68 -14.80 6.00
CA LEU A 119 16.73 -14.37 7.02
C LEU A 119 16.95 -15.07 8.37
N ALA A 120 17.52 -16.27 8.37
CA ALA A 120 17.90 -16.97 9.61
C ALA A 120 19.01 -16.29 10.43
N GLU A 121 19.69 -15.28 9.84
CA GLU A 121 20.66 -14.45 10.55
C GLU A 121 19.98 -13.33 11.37
N CYS A 122 18.65 -13.16 11.24
CA CYS A 122 17.91 -12.01 11.75
C CYS A 122 16.87 -12.47 12.76
N LYS A 123 16.71 -11.69 13.85
CA LYS A 123 15.69 -11.96 14.88
C LYS A 123 14.56 -10.92 14.89
N PHE A 124 14.70 -9.79 14.23
CA PHE A 124 13.61 -8.84 14.04
C PHE A 124 13.29 -8.77 12.55
N LEU A 125 12.13 -9.30 12.16
CA LEU A 125 11.75 -9.43 10.76
C LEU A 125 10.56 -8.54 10.46
N ILE A 126 10.71 -7.61 9.51
CA ILE A 126 9.63 -6.72 9.05
C ILE A 126 9.17 -7.20 7.67
N VAL A 127 7.86 -7.44 7.53
CA VAL A 127 7.23 -7.87 6.27
C VAL A 127 6.48 -6.68 5.66
N ALA A 128 6.97 -6.21 4.51
CA ALA A 128 6.43 -5.05 3.79
C ALA A 128 6.16 -5.39 2.31
N VAL A 129 5.28 -6.37 2.09
CA VAL A 129 4.88 -6.82 0.74
C VAL A 129 3.56 -6.16 0.32
N PRO A 130 3.29 -6.03 -1.01
CA PRO A 130 2.05 -5.46 -1.49
C PRO A 130 0.81 -6.30 -1.13
N THR A 131 -0.33 -5.64 -1.03
CA THR A 131 -1.63 -6.22 -0.72
C THR A 131 -2.68 -5.72 -1.71
N PRO A 132 -2.68 -6.22 -2.95
CA PRO A 132 -3.64 -5.82 -3.97
C PRO A 132 -5.01 -6.44 -3.73
N ILE A 133 -5.96 -6.10 -4.61
CA ILE A 133 -7.25 -6.78 -4.73
C ILE A 133 -7.32 -7.52 -6.07
N LYS A 134 -8.12 -8.59 -6.10
CA LYS A 134 -8.45 -9.34 -7.31
C LYS A 134 -9.47 -8.57 -8.17
N GLU A 135 -9.76 -9.06 -9.37
CA GLU A 135 -10.75 -8.46 -10.28
C GLU A 135 -12.14 -8.37 -9.66
N ASP A 136 -12.51 -9.37 -8.86
CA ASP A 136 -13.78 -9.42 -8.10
C ASP A 136 -13.80 -8.51 -6.86
N LYS A 137 -12.76 -7.68 -6.67
CA LYS A 137 -12.59 -6.76 -5.53
C LYS A 137 -12.37 -7.45 -4.17
N THR A 138 -12.12 -8.75 -4.16
CA THR A 138 -11.69 -9.44 -2.93
C THR A 138 -10.21 -9.20 -2.64
N PRO A 139 -9.77 -9.20 -1.36
CA PRO A 139 -8.36 -9.11 -1.00
C PRO A 139 -7.52 -10.21 -1.65
N ASP A 140 -6.38 -9.83 -2.21
CA ASP A 140 -5.37 -10.80 -2.64
C ASP A 140 -4.29 -10.89 -1.55
N LEU A 141 -4.37 -11.94 -0.74
CA LEU A 141 -3.43 -12.20 0.35
C LEU A 141 -2.23 -13.04 -0.09
N GLU A 142 -2.16 -13.50 -1.35
CA GLU A 142 -1.08 -14.36 -1.83
C GLU A 142 0.33 -13.81 -1.54
N PRO A 143 0.61 -12.50 -1.75
CA PRO A 143 1.92 -11.97 -1.41
C PRO A 143 2.24 -12.05 0.09
N VAL A 144 1.26 -11.79 0.97
CA VAL A 144 1.41 -11.88 2.43
C VAL A 144 1.61 -13.32 2.88
N GLU A 145 0.82 -14.25 2.35
CA GLU A 145 0.95 -15.68 2.61
C GLU A 145 2.31 -16.23 2.16
N ASN A 146 2.76 -15.85 0.95
CA ASN A 146 4.07 -16.26 0.45
C ASN A 146 5.21 -15.70 1.30
N ALA A 147 5.13 -14.43 1.72
CA ALA A 147 6.09 -13.86 2.65
C ALA A 147 6.09 -14.59 3.99
N SER A 148 4.91 -14.96 4.51
CA SER A 148 4.78 -15.74 5.74
C SER A 148 5.40 -17.14 5.62
N ARG A 149 5.27 -17.82 4.46
CA ARG A 149 5.96 -19.11 4.18
C ARG A 149 7.47 -18.93 4.17
N ILE A 150 7.98 -17.87 3.52
CA ILE A 150 9.42 -17.57 3.49
C ILE A 150 9.94 -17.31 4.92
N VAL A 151 9.22 -16.51 5.70
CA VAL A 151 9.55 -16.26 7.11
C VAL A 151 9.56 -17.60 7.87
N GLY A 152 8.50 -18.41 7.75
CA GLY A 152 8.37 -19.67 8.46
C GLY A 152 9.52 -20.66 8.19
N ARG A 153 9.99 -20.76 6.93
CA ARG A 153 11.14 -21.63 6.59
C ARG A 153 12.47 -21.18 7.18
N ASN A 154 12.59 -19.90 7.57
CA ASN A 154 13.87 -19.29 7.94
C ASN A 154 13.88 -18.69 9.35
N ILE A 155 12.74 -18.61 10.03
CA ILE A 155 12.64 -18.02 11.37
C ILE A 155 13.39 -18.89 12.42
N VAL A 156 14.04 -18.20 13.34
CA VAL A 156 14.77 -18.85 14.46
C VAL A 156 14.12 -18.50 15.80
N PRO A 157 14.29 -19.34 16.83
CA PRO A 157 13.78 -19.03 18.18
C PRO A 157 14.30 -17.68 18.71
N GLY A 158 13.43 -16.95 19.41
CA GLY A 158 13.72 -15.60 19.90
C GLY A 158 13.46 -14.48 18.87
N SER A 159 12.85 -14.79 17.74
CA SER A 159 12.50 -13.81 16.72
C SER A 159 11.19 -13.09 17.01
N ILE A 160 11.10 -11.82 16.56
CA ILE A 160 9.85 -11.06 16.45
C ILE A 160 9.59 -10.75 14.98
N VAL A 161 8.38 -11.07 14.51
CA VAL A 161 7.92 -10.76 13.14
C VAL A 161 6.92 -9.61 13.21
N VAL A 162 7.13 -8.57 12.41
CA VAL A 162 6.22 -7.41 12.34
C VAL A 162 5.71 -7.25 10.91
N TYR A 163 4.40 -7.23 10.74
CA TYR A 163 3.79 -6.96 9.44
C TYR A 163 3.50 -5.46 9.28
N GLU A 164 3.91 -4.92 8.13
CA GLU A 164 3.61 -3.55 7.69
C GLU A 164 2.54 -3.52 6.60
N SER A 165 2.37 -4.64 5.91
CA SER A 165 1.42 -4.79 4.81
C SER A 165 0.00 -4.50 5.26
N THR A 166 -0.77 -3.72 4.48
CA THR A 166 -2.17 -3.40 4.79
C THR A 166 -3.04 -4.64 4.66
N VAL A 167 -3.70 -5.02 5.74
CA VAL A 167 -4.59 -6.19 5.78
C VAL A 167 -5.87 -5.86 6.56
N TYR A 168 -6.93 -6.67 6.39
CA TYR A 168 -8.11 -6.54 7.24
C TYR A 168 -7.83 -7.11 8.65
N PRO A 169 -8.58 -6.64 9.68
CA PRO A 169 -8.36 -7.09 11.06
C PRO A 169 -8.45 -8.61 11.22
N GLY A 170 -7.38 -9.17 11.77
CA GLY A 170 -7.22 -10.59 12.06
C GLY A 170 -6.31 -11.36 11.10
N VAL A 171 -5.89 -10.80 9.96
CA VAL A 171 -5.00 -11.51 9.01
C VAL A 171 -3.67 -11.89 9.65
N THR A 172 -3.06 -10.96 10.38
CA THR A 172 -1.77 -11.20 11.04
C THR A 172 -1.86 -12.37 12.04
N GLU A 173 -2.91 -12.39 12.85
CA GLU A 173 -3.07 -13.42 13.89
C GLU A 173 -3.66 -14.73 13.35
N ASP A 174 -4.74 -14.63 12.55
CA ASP A 174 -5.52 -15.81 12.15
C ASP A 174 -4.86 -16.57 10.98
N ILE A 175 -4.15 -15.87 10.07
CA ILE A 175 -3.56 -16.43 8.85
C ILE A 175 -2.04 -16.53 8.95
N CYS A 176 -1.35 -15.42 9.21
CA CYS A 176 0.11 -15.39 9.13
C CYS A 176 0.76 -16.27 10.20
N ILE A 177 0.27 -16.24 11.45
CA ILE A 177 0.76 -17.14 12.52
C ILE A 177 0.63 -18.60 12.08
N THR A 178 -0.55 -19.00 11.59
CA THR A 178 -0.83 -20.39 11.19
C THR A 178 0.16 -20.87 10.11
N ILE A 179 0.48 -20.00 9.14
CA ILE A 179 1.42 -20.31 8.06
C ILE A 179 2.85 -20.45 8.62
N ILE A 180 3.29 -19.49 9.44
CA ILE A 180 4.65 -19.49 10.00
C ILE A 180 4.85 -20.72 10.91
N GLU A 181 3.89 -21.04 11.77
CA GLU A 181 3.96 -22.23 12.65
C GLU A 181 4.04 -23.53 11.81
N LYS A 182 3.25 -23.62 10.74
CA LYS A 182 3.25 -24.80 9.86
C LYS A 182 4.59 -25.00 9.15
N GLU A 183 5.19 -23.93 8.66
CA GLU A 183 6.44 -23.99 7.89
C GLU A 183 7.67 -24.19 8.81
N SER A 184 7.67 -23.57 10.01
CA SER A 184 8.81 -23.59 10.93
C SER A 184 8.78 -24.75 11.92
N GLY A 185 7.59 -25.24 12.28
CA GLY A 185 7.40 -26.14 13.42
C GLY A 185 7.52 -25.44 14.79
N LEU A 186 7.79 -24.15 14.82
CA LEU A 186 7.91 -23.32 16.03
C LEU A 186 6.54 -22.77 16.45
N LYS A 187 6.40 -22.44 17.74
CA LYS A 187 5.15 -21.94 18.33
C LYS A 187 5.20 -20.44 18.60
N CYS A 188 4.22 -19.70 18.06
CA CYS A 188 4.02 -18.29 18.35
C CYS A 188 3.70 -18.09 19.86
N GLY A 189 4.29 -17.06 20.45
CA GLY A 189 4.17 -16.78 21.89
C GLY A 189 5.11 -17.60 22.78
N VAL A 190 5.76 -18.63 22.24
CA VAL A 190 6.73 -19.49 22.96
C VAL A 190 8.11 -19.34 22.34
N ASP A 191 8.25 -19.72 21.06
CA ASP A 191 9.53 -19.71 20.36
C ASP A 191 9.80 -18.39 19.64
N TRP A 192 8.75 -17.73 19.16
CA TRP A 192 8.79 -16.47 18.45
C TRP A 192 7.54 -15.64 18.75
N LYS A 193 7.57 -14.36 18.43
CA LYS A 193 6.47 -13.43 18.69
C LYS A 193 6.10 -12.61 17.46
N ILE A 194 4.91 -11.99 17.48
CA ILE A 194 4.37 -11.25 16.35
C ILE A 194 3.84 -9.87 16.75
N GLY A 195 4.01 -8.92 15.86
CA GLY A 195 3.48 -7.57 15.95
C GLY A 195 2.94 -7.07 14.60
N TYR A 196 2.36 -5.89 14.62
CA TYR A 196 1.87 -5.20 13.43
C TYR A 196 2.11 -3.70 13.55
N SER A 197 2.60 -3.09 12.49
CA SER A 197 2.86 -1.66 12.42
C SER A 197 2.54 -1.15 11.01
N PRO A 198 1.34 -0.58 10.79
CA PRO A 198 0.90 -0.21 9.44
C PRO A 198 1.75 0.92 8.85
N GLU A 199 1.96 0.85 7.53
CA GLU A 199 2.55 1.97 6.80
C GLU A 199 1.53 3.09 6.62
N ARG A 200 1.96 4.33 6.86
CA ARG A 200 1.15 5.54 6.78
C ARG A 200 1.71 6.60 5.82
N ILE A 201 2.85 6.31 5.18
CA ILE A 201 3.46 7.21 4.19
C ILE A 201 2.56 7.29 2.95
N ASN A 202 2.43 8.51 2.43
CA ASN A 202 1.76 8.74 1.15
C ASN A 202 2.83 8.85 0.06
N PRO A 203 2.88 7.93 -0.93
CA PRO A 203 3.88 7.97 -1.99
C PRO A 203 3.99 9.36 -2.65
N GLY A 204 5.23 9.84 -2.84
CA GLY A 204 5.51 11.15 -3.39
C GLY A 204 5.36 12.33 -2.42
N ASP A 205 4.92 12.11 -1.16
CA ASP A 205 4.86 13.16 -0.14
C ASP A 205 6.27 13.41 0.44
N LYS A 206 6.76 14.64 0.26
CA LYS A 206 8.09 15.04 0.73
C LYS A 206 8.10 15.56 2.18
N VAL A 207 6.94 15.80 2.76
CA VAL A 207 6.77 16.36 4.11
C VAL A 207 6.45 15.28 5.13
N HIS A 208 5.46 14.43 4.82
CA HIS A 208 4.98 13.37 5.70
C HIS A 208 5.72 12.06 5.42
N ARG A 209 6.90 11.92 6.01
CA ARG A 209 7.80 10.77 5.86
C ARG A 209 7.79 9.90 7.10
N LEU A 210 8.40 8.72 7.03
CA LEU A 210 8.55 7.79 8.16
C LEU A 210 9.03 8.49 9.45
N THR A 211 9.98 9.39 9.32
CA THR A 211 10.60 10.10 10.45
C THR A 211 9.72 11.19 11.05
N THR A 212 8.76 11.74 10.29
CA THR A 212 7.99 12.95 10.66
C THR A 212 6.54 12.67 11.03
N ILE A 213 6.02 11.48 10.77
CA ILE A 213 4.65 11.10 11.13
C ILE A 213 4.64 10.08 12.26
N LYS A 214 3.66 10.24 13.18
CA LYS A 214 3.49 9.28 14.27
C LYS A 214 3.09 7.91 13.70
N LYS A 215 3.84 6.85 14.02
CA LYS A 215 3.58 5.49 13.56
C LYS A 215 2.77 4.71 14.60
N ILE A 216 1.87 3.84 14.13
CA ILE A 216 1.14 2.91 15.01
C ILE A 216 2.00 1.65 15.16
N VAL A 217 2.10 1.14 16.38
CA VAL A 217 2.78 -0.13 16.67
C VAL A 217 1.90 -0.99 17.56
N SER A 218 1.98 -2.30 17.39
CA SER A 218 1.28 -3.27 18.22
C SER A 218 2.09 -4.55 18.37
N GLY A 219 1.76 -5.32 19.39
CA GLY A 219 2.36 -6.63 19.65
C GLY A 219 1.31 -7.57 20.22
N MET A 220 1.57 -8.87 20.15
CA MET A 220 0.69 -9.90 20.69
C MET A 220 0.58 -9.86 22.22
N ASP A 221 1.59 -9.31 22.88
CA ASP A 221 1.67 -9.10 24.33
C ASP A 221 2.43 -7.81 24.65
N ALA A 222 2.49 -7.44 25.94
CA ALA A 222 3.12 -6.20 26.39
C ALA A 222 4.64 -6.17 26.15
N GLU A 223 5.32 -7.29 26.27
CA GLU A 223 6.76 -7.42 26.01
C GLU A 223 7.06 -7.19 24.52
N THR A 224 6.31 -7.84 23.65
CA THR A 224 6.42 -7.66 22.19
C THR A 224 6.13 -6.22 21.78
N LEU A 225 5.05 -5.64 22.31
CA LEU A 225 4.69 -4.24 22.04
C LEU A 225 5.80 -3.28 22.46
N ASP A 226 6.42 -3.52 23.63
CA ASP A 226 7.50 -2.66 24.10
C ASP A 226 8.75 -2.76 23.23
N CYS A 227 9.15 -3.98 22.84
CA CYS A 227 10.26 -4.21 21.93
C CYS A 227 10.02 -3.56 20.56
N VAL A 228 8.85 -3.80 19.96
CA VAL A 228 8.46 -3.22 18.66
C VAL A 228 8.46 -1.69 18.75
N ALA A 229 7.88 -1.12 19.80
CA ALA A 229 7.86 0.32 19.99
C ALA A 229 9.28 0.93 20.06
N LYS A 230 10.17 0.37 20.88
CA LYS A 230 11.56 0.82 20.99
C LYS A 230 12.32 0.73 19.66
N VAL A 231 12.11 -0.34 18.89
CA VAL A 231 12.75 -0.52 17.58
C VAL A 231 12.27 0.56 16.60
N TYR A 232 10.97 0.82 16.51
CA TYR A 232 10.45 1.86 15.63
C TYR A 232 10.80 3.29 16.09
N GLU A 233 10.94 3.53 17.37
CA GLU A 233 11.39 4.82 17.94
C GLU A 233 12.82 5.20 17.50
N LEU A 234 13.64 4.25 17.05
CA LEU A 234 14.95 4.55 16.43
C LEU A 234 14.83 5.38 15.16
N VAL A 235 13.76 5.20 14.39
CA VAL A 235 13.58 5.80 13.06
C VAL A 235 12.40 6.77 12.98
N VAL A 236 11.48 6.76 13.94
CA VAL A 236 10.29 7.59 13.97
C VAL A 236 10.44 8.72 14.97
N GLY A 237 11.01 9.85 14.54
CA GLY A 237 11.22 11.01 15.42
C GLY A 237 9.93 11.64 15.97
N ALA A 238 8.79 11.46 15.30
CA ALA A 238 7.46 11.89 15.77
C ALA A 238 6.87 10.97 16.86
N GLY A 239 7.59 9.89 17.23
CA GLY A 239 7.17 8.90 18.20
C GLY A 239 6.13 7.91 17.68
N VAL A 240 5.79 6.93 18.52
CA VAL A 240 4.85 5.86 18.17
C VAL A 240 3.57 5.96 18.98
N HIS A 241 2.48 5.42 18.41
CA HIS A 241 1.24 5.13 19.12
C HIS A 241 1.16 3.64 19.39
N ARG A 242 1.15 3.25 20.66
CA ARG A 242 1.06 1.87 21.11
C ARG A 242 -0.40 1.44 21.10
N ALA A 243 -0.82 0.69 20.10
CA ALA A 243 -2.18 0.17 20.00
C ALA A 243 -2.41 -0.97 21.01
N SER A 244 -3.64 -1.11 21.48
CA SER A 244 -4.00 -2.10 22.49
C SER A 244 -3.99 -3.55 21.99
N SER A 245 -4.04 -3.76 20.66
CA SER A 245 -3.93 -5.06 20.02
C SER A 245 -3.54 -4.94 18.55
N ILE A 246 -3.13 -6.04 17.96
CA ILE A 246 -2.83 -6.15 16.53
C ILE A 246 -4.07 -5.79 15.70
N LYS A 247 -5.24 -6.35 16.03
CA LYS A 247 -6.51 -6.06 15.33
C LYS A 247 -6.90 -4.59 15.36
N VAL A 248 -6.62 -3.89 16.46
CA VAL A 248 -6.84 -2.43 16.54
C VAL A 248 -5.91 -1.68 15.59
N ALA A 249 -4.64 -2.06 15.49
CA ALA A 249 -3.69 -1.42 14.60
C ALA A 249 -4.02 -1.68 13.12
N GLU A 250 -4.42 -2.91 12.77
CA GLU A 250 -4.91 -3.30 11.44
C GLU A 250 -6.16 -2.47 11.07
N ALA A 251 -7.15 -2.39 11.99
CA ALA A 251 -8.38 -1.61 11.78
C ALA A 251 -8.08 -0.13 11.57
N ALA A 252 -7.18 0.46 12.38
CA ALA A 252 -6.82 1.87 12.28
C ALA A 252 -6.30 2.22 10.89
N LYS A 253 -5.46 1.36 10.29
CA LYS A 253 -4.94 1.56 8.95
C LYS A 253 -6.05 1.60 7.89
N VAL A 254 -6.93 0.62 7.91
CA VAL A 254 -7.97 0.47 6.88
C VAL A 254 -8.99 1.61 6.95
N ILE A 255 -9.34 2.09 8.16
CA ILE A 255 -10.31 3.19 8.32
C ILE A 255 -9.75 4.55 7.89
N GLU A 256 -8.44 4.80 7.98
CA GLU A 256 -7.82 6.05 7.52
C GLU A 256 -8.12 6.30 6.02
N ASN A 257 -7.96 5.27 5.21
CA ASN A 257 -8.22 5.35 3.77
C ASN A 257 -9.71 5.23 3.45
N SER A 258 -10.48 4.41 4.18
CA SER A 258 -11.93 4.31 3.98
C SER A 258 -12.64 5.63 4.31
N GLN A 259 -12.23 6.32 5.37
CA GLN A 259 -12.78 7.63 5.73
C GLN A 259 -12.52 8.66 4.62
N ARG A 260 -11.31 8.68 4.06
CA ARG A 260 -10.97 9.58 2.94
C ARG A 260 -11.79 9.26 1.70
N ASP A 261 -11.93 7.97 1.37
CA ASP A 261 -12.71 7.49 0.23
C ASP A 261 -14.18 7.91 0.32
N ILE A 262 -14.79 7.72 1.49
CA ILE A 262 -16.19 8.10 1.72
C ILE A 262 -16.40 9.62 1.64
N ASN A 263 -15.48 10.41 2.19
CA ASN A 263 -15.56 11.87 2.11
C ASN A 263 -15.47 12.36 0.65
N ILE A 264 -14.58 11.76 -0.16
CA ILE A 264 -14.51 12.09 -1.60
C ILE A 264 -15.79 11.63 -2.31
N ALA A 265 -16.32 10.45 -1.99
CA ALA A 265 -17.55 9.95 -2.56
C ALA A 265 -18.74 10.89 -2.29
N PHE A 266 -18.82 11.43 -1.08
CA PHE A 266 -19.82 12.43 -0.74
C PHE A 266 -19.67 13.69 -1.62
N MET A 267 -18.45 14.21 -1.82
CA MET A 267 -18.21 15.34 -2.70
C MET A 267 -18.57 15.01 -4.16
N ASN A 268 -18.26 13.81 -4.61
CA ASN A 268 -18.61 13.33 -5.95
C ASN A 268 -20.13 13.26 -6.16
N GLU A 269 -20.85 12.74 -5.17
CA GLU A 269 -22.33 12.71 -5.22
C GLU A 269 -22.92 14.12 -5.24
N LEU A 270 -22.39 15.04 -4.41
CA LEU A 270 -22.79 16.45 -4.43
C LEU A 270 -22.56 17.09 -5.80
N SER A 271 -21.42 16.79 -6.46
CA SER A 271 -21.15 17.34 -7.79
C SER A 271 -22.19 16.86 -8.82
N ILE A 272 -22.60 15.59 -8.77
CA ILE A 272 -23.63 15.04 -9.64
C ILE A 272 -24.99 15.73 -9.36
N ILE A 273 -25.33 15.95 -8.11
CA ILE A 273 -26.58 16.64 -7.71
C ILE A 273 -26.56 18.09 -8.20
N PHE A 274 -25.49 18.82 -7.92
CA PHE A 274 -25.37 20.24 -8.26
C PHE A 274 -25.35 20.46 -9.77
N HIS A 275 -24.72 19.61 -10.55
CA HIS A 275 -24.80 19.66 -12.02
C HIS A 275 -26.26 19.52 -12.51
N LYS A 276 -27.08 18.67 -11.90
CA LYS A 276 -28.51 18.56 -12.24
C LYS A 276 -29.32 19.79 -11.84
N MET A 277 -28.85 20.54 -10.85
CA MET A 277 -29.45 21.78 -10.39
C MET A 277 -28.93 23.02 -11.14
N GLY A 278 -27.90 22.86 -11.99
CA GLY A 278 -27.23 24.00 -12.67
C GLY A 278 -26.42 24.87 -11.71
N ILE A 279 -25.92 24.28 -10.61
CA ILE A 279 -25.11 24.96 -9.58
C ILE A 279 -23.66 24.50 -9.71
N ASP A 280 -22.73 25.42 -9.59
CA ASP A 280 -21.30 25.11 -9.60
C ASP A 280 -20.87 24.51 -8.25
N THR A 281 -20.32 23.31 -8.29
CA THR A 281 -19.92 22.56 -7.10
C THR A 281 -18.82 23.27 -6.32
N LYS A 282 -17.83 23.83 -7.02
CA LYS A 282 -16.68 24.48 -6.36
C LYS A 282 -17.11 25.72 -5.59
N GLU A 283 -18.01 26.55 -6.15
CA GLU A 283 -18.56 27.73 -5.46
C GLU A 283 -19.31 27.33 -4.18
N VAL A 284 -20.08 26.23 -4.24
CA VAL A 284 -20.77 25.71 -3.05
C VAL A 284 -19.78 25.26 -1.99
N LEU A 285 -18.71 24.54 -2.39
CA LEU A 285 -17.71 24.05 -1.44
C LEU A 285 -16.87 25.19 -0.86
N GLU A 286 -16.57 26.23 -1.64
CA GLU A 286 -15.92 27.45 -1.13
C GLU A 286 -16.80 28.18 -0.10
N ALA A 287 -18.09 28.32 -0.37
CA ALA A 287 -19.03 28.91 0.57
C ALA A 287 -19.18 28.07 1.86
N ALA A 288 -19.34 26.76 1.73
CA ALA A 288 -19.43 25.85 2.87
C ALA A 288 -18.14 25.80 3.70
N GLY A 289 -16.97 25.90 3.02
CA GLY A 289 -15.64 25.93 3.61
C GLY A 289 -15.34 27.14 4.49
N THR A 290 -16.16 28.19 4.44
CA THR A 290 -16.08 29.32 5.37
C THR A 290 -16.43 28.92 6.80
N LYS A 291 -17.11 27.79 6.99
CA LYS A 291 -17.44 27.27 8.31
C LYS A 291 -16.23 26.51 8.89
N TRP A 292 -15.82 26.87 10.06
CA TRP A 292 -14.61 26.37 10.74
C TRP A 292 -14.47 24.85 10.87
N ASN A 293 -15.57 24.11 10.89
CA ASN A 293 -15.59 22.65 11.04
C ASN A 293 -16.00 21.90 9.75
N PHE A 294 -16.05 22.59 8.61
CA PHE A 294 -16.24 21.94 7.31
C PHE A 294 -14.93 21.33 6.84
N LEU A 295 -14.95 20.04 6.51
CA LEU A 295 -13.72 19.34 6.07
C LEU A 295 -13.46 19.60 4.57
N PRO A 296 -12.25 20.02 4.18
CA PRO A 296 -11.93 20.44 2.82
C PRO A 296 -11.65 19.21 1.92
N PHE A 297 -12.69 18.48 1.57
CA PHE A 297 -12.67 17.48 0.53
C PHE A 297 -13.28 18.04 -0.75
N PHE A 298 -12.82 17.53 -1.90
CA PHE A 298 -13.25 17.97 -3.21
C PHE A 298 -13.61 16.76 -4.08
N PRO A 299 -14.51 16.92 -5.08
CA PRO A 299 -14.80 15.86 -6.04
C PRO A 299 -13.57 15.52 -6.87
N GLY A 300 -13.53 14.29 -7.39
CA GLY A 300 -12.44 13.85 -8.24
C GLY A 300 -12.38 12.34 -8.44
N LEU A 301 -11.43 11.91 -9.23
CA LEU A 301 -11.15 10.50 -9.48
C LEU A 301 -10.37 9.89 -8.31
N VAL A 302 -10.78 8.73 -7.84
CA VAL A 302 -10.15 8.03 -6.71
C VAL A 302 -9.46 6.76 -7.20
N GLY A 303 -8.20 6.91 -7.57
CA GLY A 303 -7.31 5.83 -8.01
C GLY A 303 -6.21 5.48 -7.00
N GLY A 304 -5.18 4.80 -7.50
CA GLY A 304 -3.99 4.39 -6.73
C GLY A 304 -4.17 3.12 -5.90
N HIS A 305 -3.15 2.82 -5.08
CA HIS A 305 -3.06 1.54 -4.38
C HIS A 305 -3.73 1.51 -3.02
N CYS A 306 -4.06 2.65 -2.43
CA CYS A 306 -4.51 2.73 -1.06
C CYS A 306 -6.00 3.08 -0.97
N ILE A 307 -6.38 4.31 -1.35
CA ILE A 307 -7.74 4.82 -1.13
C ILE A 307 -8.78 3.99 -1.89
N GLY A 308 -8.46 3.57 -3.13
CA GLY A 308 -9.33 2.74 -3.96
C GLY A 308 -9.33 1.25 -3.62
N VAL A 309 -8.47 0.79 -2.71
CA VAL A 309 -8.21 -0.63 -2.40
C VAL A 309 -8.56 -0.98 -0.96
N ASP A 310 -8.05 -0.25 0.02
CA ASP A 310 -8.21 -0.57 1.45
C ASP A 310 -9.67 -0.70 1.91
N PRO A 311 -10.64 0.08 1.40
CA PRO A 311 -12.04 -0.09 1.77
C PRO A 311 -12.59 -1.49 1.47
N TYR A 312 -12.12 -2.13 0.40
CA TYR A 312 -12.54 -3.50 0.05
C TYR A 312 -12.04 -4.55 1.05
N TYR A 313 -10.88 -4.32 1.68
CA TYR A 313 -10.39 -5.18 2.77
C TYR A 313 -11.35 -5.18 3.95
N LEU A 314 -11.85 -4.00 4.34
CA LEU A 314 -12.79 -3.90 5.48
C LEU A 314 -14.17 -4.47 5.13
N THR A 315 -14.69 -4.18 3.92
CA THR A 315 -16.01 -4.70 3.50
C THR A 315 -15.98 -6.22 3.33
N TYR A 316 -14.91 -6.78 2.82
CA TYR A 316 -14.70 -8.24 2.74
C TYR A 316 -14.77 -8.89 4.13
N LYS A 317 -14.06 -8.32 5.13
CA LYS A 317 -14.13 -8.83 6.51
C LYS A 317 -15.52 -8.67 7.11
N ALA A 318 -16.23 -7.58 6.81
CA ALA A 318 -17.60 -7.37 7.26
C ALA A 318 -18.56 -8.44 6.70
N ASP A 319 -18.44 -8.75 5.40
CA ASP A 319 -19.25 -9.80 4.75
C ASP A 319 -18.97 -11.20 5.36
N MET A 320 -17.70 -11.52 5.66
CA MET A 320 -17.34 -12.76 6.38
C MET A 320 -18.00 -12.86 7.76
N LEU A 321 -18.29 -11.72 8.40
CA LEU A 321 -18.97 -11.64 9.70
C LEU A 321 -20.49 -11.53 9.57
N GLY A 322 -21.04 -11.61 8.34
CA GLY A 322 -22.45 -11.52 8.06
C GLY A 322 -23.01 -10.09 8.04
N TYR A 323 -22.16 -9.07 7.98
CA TYR A 323 -22.56 -7.68 7.86
C TYR A 323 -22.23 -7.10 6.49
N HIS A 324 -23.24 -6.86 5.68
CA HIS A 324 -23.05 -6.19 4.39
C HIS A 324 -22.90 -4.68 4.58
N SER A 325 -21.73 -4.16 4.23
CA SER A 325 -21.39 -2.74 4.43
C SER A 325 -22.27 -1.83 3.55
N GLN A 326 -22.95 -0.86 4.16
CA GLN A 326 -23.84 0.07 3.45
C GLN A 326 -23.10 1.32 2.99
N VAL A 327 -22.44 2.02 3.90
CA VAL A 327 -21.81 3.33 3.65
C VAL A 327 -20.56 3.17 2.79
N ILE A 328 -19.66 2.25 3.15
CA ILE A 328 -18.38 2.08 2.47
C ILE A 328 -18.58 1.62 1.02
N LEU A 329 -19.42 0.61 0.79
CA LEU A 329 -19.70 0.10 -0.55
C LEU A 329 -20.46 1.12 -1.41
N SER A 330 -21.37 1.92 -0.83
CA SER A 330 -22.04 3.00 -1.56
C SER A 330 -21.03 4.07 -1.99
N GLY A 331 -20.12 4.47 -1.10
CA GLY A 331 -19.04 5.40 -1.43
C GLY A 331 -18.13 4.86 -2.57
N ARG A 332 -17.74 3.60 -2.47
CA ARG A 332 -16.94 2.97 -3.55
C ARG A 332 -17.67 2.95 -4.89
N ARG A 333 -18.96 2.64 -4.90
CA ARG A 333 -19.76 2.64 -6.14
C ARG A 333 -19.80 4.02 -6.79
N ILE A 334 -19.97 5.08 -6.00
CA ILE A 334 -19.94 6.46 -6.50
C ILE A 334 -18.58 6.76 -7.08
N ASN A 335 -17.49 6.56 -6.32
CA ASN A 335 -16.12 6.85 -6.77
C ASN A 335 -15.73 6.05 -8.01
N ASP A 336 -16.11 4.78 -8.09
CA ASP A 336 -15.82 3.93 -9.26
C ASP A 336 -16.60 4.37 -10.51
N SER A 337 -17.76 5.04 -10.36
CA SER A 337 -18.56 5.54 -11.48
C SER A 337 -18.09 6.88 -12.06
N MET A 338 -17.17 7.59 -11.38
CA MET A 338 -16.80 8.96 -11.77
C MET A 338 -16.08 9.03 -13.12
N GLY A 339 -15.25 8.03 -13.48
CA GLY A 339 -14.62 7.98 -14.80
C GLY A 339 -15.66 7.96 -15.93
N LYS A 340 -16.67 7.10 -15.78
CA LYS A 340 -17.81 7.05 -16.69
C LYS A 340 -18.57 8.39 -16.73
N TYR A 341 -18.84 8.97 -15.58
CA TYR A 341 -19.55 10.25 -15.49
C TYR A 341 -18.83 11.39 -16.24
N VAL A 342 -17.50 11.46 -16.14
CA VAL A 342 -16.70 12.45 -16.88
C VAL A 342 -16.80 12.20 -18.40
N ALA A 343 -16.66 10.96 -18.85
CA ALA A 343 -16.75 10.62 -20.27
C ALA A 343 -18.15 10.91 -20.86
N GLU A 344 -19.22 10.57 -20.14
CA GLU A 344 -20.60 10.91 -20.54
C GLU A 344 -20.80 12.43 -20.65
N ASN A 345 -20.21 13.23 -19.74
CA ASN A 345 -20.30 14.68 -19.82
C ASN A 345 -19.47 15.25 -20.99
N CYS A 346 -18.34 14.63 -21.34
CA CYS A 346 -17.62 14.96 -22.56
C CYS A 346 -18.52 14.77 -23.80
N VAL A 347 -19.16 13.62 -23.91
CA VAL A 347 -20.09 13.31 -25.01
C VAL A 347 -21.26 14.30 -25.07
N LYS A 348 -21.88 14.63 -23.92
CA LYS A 348 -22.98 15.62 -23.87
C LYS A 348 -22.54 17.01 -24.34
N ASN A 349 -21.32 17.42 -23.94
CA ASN A 349 -20.79 18.74 -24.37
C ASN A 349 -20.39 18.75 -25.86
N LEU A 350 -19.92 17.62 -26.42
CA LEU A 350 -19.72 17.51 -27.87
C LEU A 350 -21.04 17.68 -28.62
N ILE A 351 -22.10 16.98 -28.22
CA ILE A 351 -23.44 17.07 -28.81
C ILE A 351 -23.97 18.53 -28.72
N ALA A 352 -23.88 19.13 -27.52
CA ALA A 352 -24.32 20.50 -27.30
C ALA A 352 -23.52 21.58 -28.09
N SER A 353 -22.37 21.17 -28.62
CA SER A 353 -21.49 22.00 -29.44
C SER A 353 -21.56 21.65 -30.93
N ASP A 354 -22.59 20.92 -31.35
CA ASP A 354 -22.81 20.45 -32.74
C ASP A 354 -21.62 19.69 -33.32
N LYS A 355 -20.89 18.97 -32.49
CA LYS A 355 -19.73 18.12 -32.90
C LYS A 355 -20.13 16.66 -32.99
N PRO A 356 -19.57 15.89 -33.95
CA PRO A 356 -19.81 14.47 -34.05
C PRO A 356 -19.24 13.78 -32.79
N VAL A 357 -19.94 12.76 -32.26
CA VAL A 357 -19.43 11.96 -31.15
C VAL A 357 -18.49 10.88 -31.68
N ARG A 358 -18.98 10.06 -32.62
CA ARG A 358 -18.17 8.99 -33.20
C ARG A 358 -17.04 9.57 -34.04
N GLY A 359 -15.79 9.23 -33.65
CA GLY A 359 -14.60 9.74 -34.32
C GLY A 359 -14.21 11.15 -33.91
N ALA A 360 -14.85 11.73 -32.87
CA ALA A 360 -14.40 12.99 -32.30
C ALA A 360 -12.93 12.90 -31.87
N LYS A 361 -12.19 13.96 -32.10
CA LYS A 361 -10.81 14.12 -31.68
C LYS A 361 -10.79 14.64 -30.25
N VAL A 362 -10.46 13.78 -29.29
CA VAL A 362 -10.44 14.11 -27.86
C VAL A 362 -9.03 13.93 -27.32
N ALA A 363 -8.50 14.94 -26.65
CA ALA A 363 -7.27 14.86 -25.89
C ALA A 363 -7.57 14.68 -24.40
N VAL A 364 -6.83 13.78 -23.74
CA VAL A 364 -6.86 13.58 -22.29
C VAL A 364 -5.49 13.99 -21.74
N LEU A 365 -5.47 15.06 -20.95
CA LEU A 365 -4.27 15.62 -20.33
C LEU A 365 -4.15 15.10 -18.89
N GLY A 366 -3.11 14.31 -18.63
CA GLY A 366 -2.87 13.61 -17.38
C GLY A 366 -3.46 12.21 -17.37
N PHE A 367 -2.63 11.25 -16.97
CA PHE A 367 -3.02 9.84 -16.88
C PHE A 367 -2.65 9.22 -15.54
N THR A 368 -1.67 9.74 -14.81
CA THR A 368 -1.26 9.22 -13.52
C THR A 368 -2.42 9.22 -12.52
N PHE A 369 -2.35 8.40 -11.48
CA PHE A 369 -3.42 8.35 -10.49
C PHE A 369 -3.49 9.61 -9.60
N LYS A 370 -2.41 10.39 -9.56
CA LYS A 370 -2.25 11.57 -8.69
C LYS A 370 -1.32 12.59 -9.36
N GLU A 371 -1.53 13.86 -9.06
CA GLU A 371 -0.69 14.95 -9.52
C GLU A 371 0.78 14.79 -9.10
N ASN A 372 1.69 15.12 -10.00
CA ASN A 372 3.15 15.15 -9.80
C ASN A 372 3.76 13.83 -9.31
N CYS A 373 3.09 12.71 -9.60
CA CYS A 373 3.53 11.38 -9.26
C CYS A 373 3.57 10.52 -10.54
N PRO A 374 4.68 9.83 -10.85
CA PRO A 374 4.80 9.08 -12.11
C PRO A 374 3.97 7.79 -12.16
N ASP A 375 3.46 7.33 -11.02
CA ASP A 375 2.74 6.07 -10.89
C ASP A 375 1.40 6.08 -11.65
N THR A 376 1.27 5.15 -12.59
CA THR A 376 0.10 5.00 -13.45
C THR A 376 -0.85 3.88 -13.02
N ARG A 377 -0.46 3.08 -12.04
CA ARG A 377 -1.23 1.91 -11.58
C ARG A 377 -2.56 2.33 -10.96
N ASN A 378 -3.63 1.58 -11.30
CA ASN A 378 -5.00 1.87 -10.86
C ASN A 378 -5.46 3.31 -11.14
N SER A 379 -4.95 3.92 -12.23
CA SER A 379 -5.43 5.23 -12.65
C SER A 379 -6.90 5.17 -13.07
N LYS A 380 -7.73 6.03 -12.49
CA LYS A 380 -9.15 6.18 -12.86
C LYS A 380 -9.37 6.95 -14.16
N VAL A 381 -8.34 7.57 -14.71
CA VAL A 381 -8.37 8.15 -16.06
C VAL A 381 -8.53 7.04 -17.11
N TRP A 382 -8.04 5.83 -16.83
CA TRP A 382 -8.30 4.67 -17.66
C TRP A 382 -9.80 4.36 -17.82
N ASP A 383 -10.60 4.58 -16.78
CA ASP A 383 -12.04 4.38 -16.87
C ASP A 383 -12.70 5.43 -17.77
N ILE A 384 -12.21 6.68 -17.79
CA ILE A 384 -12.63 7.70 -18.77
C ILE A 384 -12.31 7.23 -20.21
N ILE A 385 -11.09 6.75 -20.43
CA ILE A 385 -10.64 6.29 -21.75
C ILE A 385 -11.45 5.10 -22.24
N LYS A 386 -11.73 4.13 -21.37
CA LYS A 386 -12.57 2.99 -21.72
C LYS A 386 -13.97 3.40 -22.13
N GLU A 387 -14.59 4.27 -21.33
CA GLU A 387 -15.95 4.73 -21.63
C GLU A 387 -16.00 5.58 -22.93
N LEU A 388 -15.01 6.44 -23.19
CA LEU A 388 -14.93 7.18 -24.46
C LEU A 388 -14.83 6.22 -25.66
N LYS A 389 -14.09 5.10 -25.53
CA LYS A 389 -13.99 4.09 -26.59
C LYS A 389 -15.32 3.40 -26.88
N GLU A 390 -16.20 3.22 -25.88
CA GLU A 390 -17.55 2.69 -26.08
C GLU A 390 -18.39 3.62 -26.98
N TYR A 391 -18.13 4.93 -26.96
CA TYR A 391 -18.75 5.91 -27.87
C TYR A 391 -18.05 6.00 -29.24
N GLY A 392 -17.03 5.18 -29.50
CA GLY A 392 -16.24 5.21 -30.73
C GLY A 392 -15.24 6.36 -30.80
N ILE A 393 -14.83 6.90 -29.65
CA ILE A 393 -13.81 7.93 -29.51
C ILE A 393 -12.49 7.27 -29.07
N ASN A 394 -11.43 7.48 -29.85
CA ASN A 394 -10.08 7.04 -29.48
C ASN A 394 -9.28 8.27 -29.00
N PRO A 395 -9.19 8.54 -27.69
CA PRO A 395 -8.55 9.74 -27.23
C PRO A 395 -7.02 9.68 -27.39
N ILE A 396 -6.43 10.84 -27.67
CA ILE A 396 -4.98 11.07 -27.58
C ILE A 396 -4.67 11.39 -26.10
N ILE A 397 -3.59 10.81 -25.59
CA ILE A 397 -3.24 10.91 -24.15
C ILE A 397 -1.89 11.58 -24.05
N SER A 398 -1.79 12.62 -23.22
CA SER A 398 -0.54 13.28 -22.86
C SER A 398 -0.37 13.35 -21.35
N ASP A 399 0.81 13.00 -20.87
CA ASP A 399 1.17 13.14 -19.46
C ASP A 399 2.67 13.41 -19.35
N PRO A 400 3.09 14.55 -18.77
CA PRO A 400 4.51 14.91 -18.69
C PRO A 400 5.28 14.17 -17.59
N VAL A 401 4.58 13.46 -16.70
CA VAL A 401 5.15 12.88 -15.48
C VAL A 401 5.09 11.35 -15.48
N ALA A 402 4.16 10.75 -16.25
CA ALA A 402 3.84 9.34 -16.21
C ALA A 402 5.03 8.42 -16.51
N ASP A 403 5.12 7.29 -15.80
CA ASP A 403 5.99 6.17 -16.17
C ASP A 403 5.47 5.51 -17.46
N VAL A 404 6.03 5.95 -18.58
CA VAL A 404 5.63 5.51 -19.93
C VAL A 404 5.81 3.99 -20.13
N PRO A 405 6.94 3.36 -19.77
CA PRO A 405 7.11 1.91 -19.83
C PRO A 405 6.05 1.15 -19.04
N GLU A 406 5.72 1.60 -17.83
CA GLU A 406 4.72 0.96 -16.97
C GLU A 406 3.32 1.11 -17.55
N ALA A 407 2.92 2.29 -17.96
CA ALA A 407 1.61 2.54 -18.58
C ALA A 407 1.41 1.71 -19.87
N LYS A 408 2.46 1.61 -20.70
CA LYS A 408 2.43 0.76 -21.90
C LYS A 408 2.27 -0.71 -21.55
N ARG A 409 2.97 -1.20 -20.52
CA ARG A 409 2.89 -2.59 -20.06
C ARG A 409 1.52 -2.94 -19.49
N ILE A 410 0.92 -2.05 -18.69
CA ILE A 410 -0.35 -2.32 -17.98
C ILE A 410 -1.57 -2.08 -18.88
N TYR A 411 -1.58 -0.98 -19.63
CA TYR A 411 -2.76 -0.49 -20.34
C TYR A 411 -2.62 -0.48 -21.87
N GLY A 412 -1.41 -0.73 -22.40
CA GLY A 412 -1.13 -0.59 -23.83
C GLY A 412 -1.16 0.84 -24.34
N ILE A 413 -1.04 1.83 -23.43
CA ILE A 413 -1.12 3.26 -23.78
C ILE A 413 0.21 3.73 -24.37
N VAL A 414 0.07 4.62 -25.37
CA VAL A 414 1.15 5.44 -25.91
C VAL A 414 0.80 6.89 -25.60
N PHE A 415 1.77 7.64 -25.07
CA PHE A 415 1.62 9.06 -24.81
C PHE A 415 2.14 9.87 -25.98
N GLU A 416 1.43 10.96 -26.29
CA GLU A 416 1.86 11.97 -27.25
C GLU A 416 2.43 13.20 -26.53
N ASP A 417 3.39 13.89 -27.16
CA ASP A 417 3.84 15.19 -26.68
C ASP A 417 2.68 16.20 -26.80
N MET A 418 2.38 16.91 -25.72
CA MET A 418 1.31 17.91 -25.71
C MET A 418 1.47 18.95 -26.83
N ASN A 419 2.71 19.31 -27.17
CA ASN A 419 3.00 20.27 -28.24
C ASN A 419 2.65 19.77 -29.66
N ALA A 420 2.52 18.45 -29.81
CA ALA A 420 2.11 17.83 -31.07
C ALA A 420 0.58 17.69 -31.19
N ILE A 421 -0.16 17.92 -30.09
CA ILE A 421 -1.63 17.80 -30.06
C ILE A 421 -2.24 19.07 -30.62
N THR A 422 -2.99 18.93 -31.70
CA THR A 422 -3.70 20.03 -32.37
C THR A 422 -5.01 19.52 -32.96
N ASP A 423 -5.91 20.43 -33.32
CA ASP A 423 -7.16 20.14 -34.03
C ASP A 423 -8.11 19.22 -33.25
N MET A 424 -8.18 19.42 -31.92
CA MET A 424 -9.07 18.68 -31.04
C MET A 424 -10.48 19.25 -31.01
N ASP A 425 -11.47 18.36 -30.91
CA ASP A 425 -12.88 18.72 -30.67
C ASP A 425 -13.13 18.94 -29.16
N ALA A 426 -12.50 18.14 -28.31
CA ALA A 426 -12.57 18.27 -26.86
C ALA A 426 -11.23 18.01 -26.19
N VAL A 427 -11.02 18.65 -25.04
CA VAL A 427 -9.88 18.44 -24.16
C VAL A 427 -10.40 18.12 -22.75
N ILE A 428 -9.91 17.03 -22.15
CA ILE A 428 -10.19 16.62 -20.77
C ILE A 428 -8.92 16.83 -19.95
N LEU A 429 -8.93 17.77 -19.03
CA LEU A 429 -7.87 17.99 -18.06
C LEU A 429 -8.15 17.10 -16.85
N ALA A 430 -7.56 15.88 -16.87
CA ALA A 430 -7.92 14.80 -15.95
C ALA A 430 -7.08 14.80 -14.67
N VAL A 431 -5.81 15.24 -14.74
CA VAL A 431 -4.88 15.29 -13.60
C VAL A 431 -4.25 16.68 -13.49
N ALA A 432 -4.14 17.21 -12.28
CA ALA A 432 -3.66 18.57 -12.03
C ALA A 432 -2.13 18.61 -11.82
N HIS A 433 -1.34 18.17 -12.82
CA HIS A 433 0.12 18.36 -12.80
C HIS A 433 0.47 19.85 -12.78
N ASP A 434 1.61 20.19 -12.20
CA ASP A 434 2.05 21.56 -12.11
C ASP A 434 2.30 22.19 -13.50
N GLU A 435 2.66 21.37 -14.49
CA GLU A 435 2.75 21.78 -15.89
C GLU A 435 1.39 22.24 -16.42
N PHE A 436 0.33 21.52 -16.13
CA PHE A 436 -1.01 21.88 -16.61
C PHE A 436 -1.61 23.06 -15.85
N LYS A 437 -1.26 23.27 -14.59
CA LYS A 437 -1.66 24.47 -13.82
C LYS A 437 -1.06 25.76 -14.36
N ARG A 438 0.05 25.67 -15.11
CA ARG A 438 0.73 26.83 -15.71
C ARG A 438 0.17 27.20 -17.07
N LEU A 439 -0.64 26.33 -17.70
CA LEU A 439 -1.24 26.60 -18.99
C LEU A 439 -2.21 27.78 -18.89
N ASP A 440 -2.02 28.75 -19.75
CA ASP A 440 -2.98 29.83 -19.96
C ASP A 440 -4.00 29.49 -21.06
N LYS A 441 -4.93 30.39 -21.30
CA LYS A 441 -5.94 30.22 -22.34
C LYS A 441 -5.32 30.10 -23.75
N ALA A 442 -4.25 30.83 -24.02
CA ALA A 442 -3.60 30.81 -25.32
C ALA A 442 -2.89 29.48 -25.59
N ASP A 443 -2.37 28.85 -24.56
CA ASP A 443 -1.77 27.49 -24.66
C ASP A 443 -2.86 26.44 -24.93
N LEU A 444 -3.97 26.51 -24.20
CA LEU A 444 -5.10 25.59 -24.43
C LEU A 444 -5.74 25.81 -25.79
N ASP A 445 -5.81 27.07 -26.27
CA ASP A 445 -6.35 27.42 -27.61
C ASP A 445 -5.64 26.67 -28.74
N LYS A 446 -4.33 26.43 -28.62
CA LYS A 446 -3.52 25.74 -29.64
C LYS A 446 -3.91 24.27 -29.82
N LEU A 447 -4.52 23.68 -28.81
CA LEU A 447 -4.94 22.27 -28.85
C LEU A 447 -6.19 22.06 -29.72
N PHE A 448 -7.03 23.07 -29.87
CA PHE A 448 -8.33 22.97 -30.52
C PHE A 448 -8.29 23.21 -32.01
N GLY A 449 -9.20 22.55 -32.72
CA GLY A 449 -9.54 22.86 -34.12
C GLY A 449 -10.51 24.04 -34.26
N SER A 450 -11.08 24.14 -35.42
CA SER A 450 -12.10 25.15 -35.70
C SER A 450 -13.44 24.86 -34.99
N GLY A 451 -14.22 25.90 -34.72
CA GLY A 451 -15.55 25.79 -34.10
C GLY A 451 -15.52 25.92 -32.58
N LYS A 452 -16.62 25.51 -31.95
CA LYS A 452 -16.78 25.60 -30.50
C LYS A 452 -15.83 24.64 -29.80
N LYS A 453 -15.11 25.12 -28.81
CA LYS A 453 -14.12 24.34 -28.02
C LYS A 453 -14.80 23.69 -26.83
N VAL A 454 -14.62 22.40 -26.65
CA VAL A 454 -15.17 21.64 -25.50
C VAL A 454 -14.04 21.36 -24.50
N LEU A 455 -14.14 21.91 -23.30
CA LEU A 455 -13.10 21.77 -22.24
C LEU A 455 -13.70 21.25 -20.96
N LEU A 456 -13.18 20.11 -20.51
CA LEU A 456 -13.55 19.49 -19.25
C LEU A 456 -12.41 19.62 -18.23
N ASP A 457 -12.65 20.29 -17.13
CA ASP A 457 -11.70 20.45 -16.01
C ASP A 457 -12.09 19.55 -14.83
N VAL A 458 -11.58 18.32 -14.81
CA VAL A 458 -11.91 17.33 -13.80
C VAL A 458 -11.43 17.71 -12.40
N LYS A 459 -10.37 18.52 -12.31
CA LYS A 459 -9.77 18.91 -11.04
C LYS A 459 -10.14 20.33 -10.57
N GLY A 460 -10.91 21.06 -11.38
CA GLY A 460 -11.36 22.41 -11.05
C GLY A 460 -10.22 23.43 -10.91
N ILE A 461 -9.14 23.25 -11.68
CA ILE A 461 -7.95 24.13 -11.61
C ILE A 461 -8.08 25.40 -12.43
N LEU A 462 -8.99 25.44 -13.38
CA LEU A 462 -9.19 26.58 -14.27
C LEU A 462 -10.26 27.54 -13.71
N ASN A 463 -10.11 28.82 -14.03
CA ASN A 463 -11.16 29.82 -13.75
C ASN A 463 -12.18 29.84 -14.90
N PRO A 464 -13.46 29.46 -14.71
CA PRO A 464 -14.47 29.40 -15.76
C PRO A 464 -14.67 30.73 -16.50
N GLN A 465 -14.48 31.85 -15.82
CA GLN A 465 -14.66 33.18 -16.41
C GLN A 465 -13.69 33.47 -17.58
N ASN A 466 -12.55 32.78 -17.64
CA ASN A 466 -11.61 32.89 -18.73
C ASN A 466 -12.01 32.09 -19.98
N TYR A 467 -13.02 31.23 -19.89
CA TYR A 467 -13.42 30.23 -20.90
C TYR A 467 -14.89 30.35 -21.29
N THR A 468 -15.46 31.56 -21.22
CA THR A 468 -16.89 31.85 -21.53
C THR A 468 -17.27 31.58 -22.99
N ASP A 469 -16.30 31.55 -23.87
CA ASP A 469 -16.42 31.21 -25.29
C ASP A 469 -16.32 29.70 -25.57
N TYR A 470 -16.04 28.87 -24.52
CA TYR A 470 -15.97 27.41 -24.62
C TYR A 470 -17.29 26.77 -24.16
N SER A 471 -17.50 25.53 -24.57
CA SER A 471 -18.35 24.60 -23.80
C SER A 471 -17.54 24.08 -22.64
N PHE A 472 -17.57 24.83 -21.53
CA PHE A 472 -16.76 24.54 -20.33
C PHE A 472 -17.57 23.73 -19.33
N TRP A 473 -16.96 22.68 -18.80
CA TRP A 473 -17.51 21.86 -17.75
C TRP A 473 -16.43 21.57 -16.71
N ARG A 474 -16.78 21.56 -15.42
CA ARG A 474 -15.89 21.08 -14.34
C ARG A 474 -16.65 20.19 -13.36
N LEU A 475 -15.91 19.27 -12.69
CA LEU A 475 -16.46 18.35 -11.72
C LEU A 475 -16.76 19.05 -10.39
#